data_ada48d027a5c08c88a0ecc7c0d7b6b8f
#
_entry.id   ada48d027a5c08c88a0ecc7c0d7b6b8f
#
_cell.length_a   1.000
_cell.length_b   1.000
_cell.length_c   1.000
_cell.angle_alpha   90.00
_cell.angle_beta   90.00
_cell.angle_gamma   90.00
#
_symmetry.space_group_name_H-M   'P 1'
#
loop_
_entity.id
_entity.type
_entity.pdbx_description
1 polymer ?
#
loop_
_entity_poly.entity_id
_entity_poly.type
_entity_poly.pdbx_seq_one_letter_code
_entity_poly.pdbx_strand_id
1 'polypeptide(L)'
;MRRPLAVFAYDFDGTLAPGNMQEHAFIPDELGMAHADFWAEVKVLAEAQRGDSILAYMHLMLEKAREKGLELSLDSWRKRGANLPLFPGVEGWFSRQNARAEALGLDLRHFIISSGNRELIEGSPIAPWFERIYASAFMFNRHQDAVGAALAINYTGKTQYLFRINKWTLDEWDNEAINAVQADRDRPAPFERIAFFGDGLTDIPVMRVMTDHGGHPVAIYDSAKPYTEAAAAQLLKDGRARLAAGGDYRQGSQLDDLAVEILAAMARGVRAELFE
;
A
#
# COMPACT_ATOMS: atom_id res chain seq x y z
N MET A 1 3.45 12.42 29.02
CA MET A 1 2.64 11.30 28.50
C MET A 1 3.07 11.01 27.06
N ARG A 2 3.12 9.74 26.61
CA ARG A 2 3.31 9.44 25.18
C ARG A 2 2.09 9.92 24.39
N ARG A 3 2.32 10.53 23.23
CA ARG A 3 1.24 10.92 22.31
C ARG A 3 0.51 9.66 21.82
N PRO A 4 -0.83 9.70 21.65
CA PRO A 4 -1.56 8.60 21.03
C PRO A 4 -1.07 8.32 19.62
N LEU A 5 -0.95 7.03 19.25
CA LEU A 5 -0.60 6.63 17.88
C LEU A 5 -1.75 6.93 16.93
N ALA A 6 -1.42 7.50 15.79
CA ALA A 6 -2.25 7.59 14.59
C ALA A 6 -1.51 6.91 13.43
N VAL A 7 -2.22 6.35 12.49
CA VAL A 7 -1.65 5.59 11.38
C VAL A 7 -2.26 6.02 10.06
N PHE A 8 -1.39 6.30 9.09
CA PHE A 8 -1.74 6.35 7.68
C PHE A 8 -1.13 5.14 6.98
N ALA A 9 -1.96 4.23 6.52
CA ALA A 9 -1.57 3.06 5.74
C ALA A 9 -1.98 3.26 4.28
N TYR A 10 -1.13 2.86 3.34
CA TYR A 10 -1.32 3.10 1.92
C TYR A 10 -1.15 1.81 1.12
N ASP A 11 -1.96 1.61 0.08
CA ASP A 11 -1.48 0.86 -1.07
C ASP A 11 -0.40 1.68 -1.79
N PHE A 12 0.35 1.07 -2.70
CA PHE A 12 1.41 1.77 -3.44
C PHE A 12 0.99 2.05 -4.88
N ASP A 13 0.72 1.01 -5.65
CA ASP A 13 0.32 1.09 -7.05
C ASP A 13 -1.08 1.72 -7.18
N GLY A 14 -1.25 2.70 -8.06
CA GLY A 14 -2.50 3.46 -8.20
C GLY A 14 -2.81 4.42 -7.04
N THR A 15 -2.06 4.36 -5.93
CA THR A 15 -2.29 5.15 -4.72
C THR A 15 -1.19 6.20 -4.50
N LEU A 16 0.07 5.79 -4.33
CA LEU A 16 1.23 6.70 -4.20
C LEU A 16 1.97 6.88 -5.55
N ALA A 17 1.86 5.89 -6.41
CA ALA A 17 2.45 5.86 -7.75
C ALA A 17 1.37 5.57 -8.81
N PRO A 18 1.42 6.17 -10.00
CA PRO A 18 0.46 5.87 -11.07
C PRO A 18 0.74 4.51 -11.70
N GLY A 19 -0.29 3.69 -11.91
CA GLY A 19 -0.17 2.35 -12.53
C GLY A 19 0.54 1.33 -11.64
N ASN A 20 1.06 0.26 -12.22
CA ASN A 20 1.81 -0.76 -11.51
C ASN A 20 3.32 -0.46 -11.57
N MET A 21 4.03 -0.62 -10.48
CA MET A 21 5.47 -0.29 -10.38
C MET A 21 6.34 -1.06 -11.39
N GLN A 22 5.96 -2.30 -11.73
CA GLN A 22 6.69 -3.12 -12.69
C GLN A 22 6.63 -2.58 -14.12
N GLU A 23 5.60 -1.73 -14.42
CA GLU A 23 5.36 -1.16 -15.75
C GLU A 23 6.26 0.04 -16.05
N HIS A 24 6.97 0.60 -15.07
CA HIS A 24 7.70 1.85 -15.25
C HIS A 24 9.16 1.68 -15.71
N ALA A 25 9.79 0.56 -15.43
CA ALA A 25 11.15 0.30 -15.88
C ALA A 25 11.37 -1.18 -16.23
N PHE A 26 10.96 -2.09 -15.35
CA PHE A 26 11.33 -3.49 -15.47
C PHE A 26 10.73 -4.16 -16.70
N ILE A 27 9.41 -4.08 -16.91
CA ILE A 27 8.74 -4.75 -18.04
C ILE A 27 9.17 -4.13 -19.38
N PRO A 28 9.05 -2.81 -19.60
CA PRO A 28 9.37 -2.24 -20.90
C PRO A 28 10.88 -2.20 -21.18
N ASP A 29 11.68 -1.73 -20.23
CA ASP A 29 13.08 -1.36 -20.49
C ASP A 29 14.03 -2.56 -20.36
N GLU A 30 13.82 -3.41 -19.34
CA GLU A 30 14.70 -4.54 -19.08
C GLU A 30 14.21 -5.82 -19.76
N LEU A 31 12.91 -6.12 -19.74
CA LEU A 31 12.35 -7.27 -20.44
C LEU A 31 12.11 -7.00 -21.93
N GLY A 32 11.91 -5.74 -22.32
CA GLY A 32 11.56 -5.36 -23.69
C GLY A 32 10.20 -5.86 -24.11
N MET A 33 9.24 -5.95 -23.18
CA MET A 33 7.88 -6.45 -23.40
C MET A 33 6.86 -5.33 -23.31
N ALA A 34 5.75 -5.46 -24.04
CA ALA A 34 4.59 -4.60 -23.77
C ALA A 34 3.91 -5.04 -22.46
N HIS A 35 3.39 -4.07 -21.70
CA HIS A 35 2.71 -4.33 -20.42
C HIS A 35 1.56 -5.34 -20.61
N ALA A 36 0.74 -5.13 -21.65
CA ALA A 36 -0.41 -6.01 -21.93
C ALA A 36 0.00 -7.47 -22.18
N ASP A 37 1.12 -7.68 -22.85
CA ASP A 37 1.62 -9.05 -23.15
C ASP A 37 2.11 -9.72 -21.87
N PHE A 38 2.86 -8.98 -21.02
CA PHE A 38 3.31 -9.52 -19.73
C PHE A 38 2.12 -9.93 -18.85
N TRP A 39 1.13 -9.05 -18.66
CA TRP A 39 -0.04 -9.36 -17.84
C TRP A 39 -0.94 -10.45 -18.45
N ALA A 40 -0.97 -10.59 -19.77
CA ALA A 40 -1.65 -11.72 -20.43
C ALA A 40 -0.96 -13.04 -20.11
N GLU A 41 0.38 -13.09 -20.15
CA GLU A 41 1.15 -14.28 -19.76
C GLU A 41 0.93 -14.62 -18.27
N VAL A 42 0.93 -13.61 -17.38
CA VAL A 42 0.62 -13.80 -15.94
C VAL A 42 -0.75 -14.46 -15.78
N LYS A 43 -1.76 -13.98 -16.48
CA LYS A 43 -3.12 -14.53 -16.42
C LYS A 43 -3.14 -15.99 -16.87
N VAL A 44 -2.55 -16.29 -18.02
CA VAL A 44 -2.46 -17.68 -18.56
C VAL A 44 -1.76 -18.59 -17.56
N LEU A 45 -0.65 -18.13 -16.98
CA LEU A 45 0.11 -18.90 -16.00
C LEU A 45 -0.73 -19.17 -14.74
N ALA A 46 -1.38 -18.14 -14.19
CA ALA A 46 -2.22 -18.28 -13.00
C ALA A 46 -3.38 -19.25 -13.23
N GLU A 47 -4.06 -19.16 -14.37
CA GLU A 47 -5.15 -20.07 -14.75
C GLU A 47 -4.67 -21.52 -14.91
N ALA A 48 -3.56 -21.74 -15.63
CA ALA A 48 -2.99 -23.06 -15.88
C ALA A 48 -2.56 -23.75 -14.57
N GLN A 49 -1.99 -22.99 -13.64
CA GLN A 49 -1.52 -23.50 -12.35
C GLN A 49 -2.60 -23.48 -11.26
N ARG A 50 -3.79 -22.93 -11.53
CA ARG A 50 -4.83 -22.64 -10.51
C ARG A 50 -4.23 -21.88 -9.33
N GLY A 51 -3.33 -20.95 -9.64
CA GLY A 51 -2.50 -20.22 -8.70
C GLY A 51 -2.95 -18.80 -8.45
N ASP A 52 -2.36 -18.19 -7.42
CA ASP A 52 -2.51 -16.78 -7.12
C ASP A 52 -1.80 -15.92 -8.16
N SER A 53 -2.45 -14.86 -8.64
CA SER A 53 -1.90 -13.98 -9.69
C SER A 53 -0.66 -13.21 -9.23
N ILE A 54 -0.53 -12.94 -7.92
CA ILE A 54 0.66 -12.28 -7.36
C ILE A 54 1.86 -13.24 -7.43
N LEU A 55 1.67 -14.50 -7.04
CA LEU A 55 2.71 -15.52 -7.19
C LEU A 55 3.08 -15.75 -8.65
N ALA A 56 2.09 -15.74 -9.55
CA ALA A 56 2.31 -15.92 -10.98
C ALA A 56 3.16 -14.77 -11.56
N TYR A 57 2.84 -13.51 -11.29
CA TYR A 57 3.64 -12.40 -11.81
C TYR A 57 5.05 -12.39 -11.23
N MET A 58 5.22 -12.67 -9.94
CA MET A 58 6.54 -12.74 -9.31
C MET A 58 7.40 -13.86 -9.90
N HIS A 59 6.77 -15.02 -10.17
CA HIS A 59 7.44 -16.12 -10.85
C HIS A 59 7.90 -15.71 -12.25
N LEU A 60 6.98 -15.14 -13.05
CA LEU A 60 7.27 -14.72 -14.42
C LEU A 60 8.34 -13.62 -14.48
N MET A 61 8.34 -12.67 -13.55
CA MET A 61 9.43 -11.68 -13.43
C MET A 61 10.79 -12.33 -13.29
N LEU A 62 10.92 -13.31 -12.38
CA LEU A 62 12.20 -14.00 -12.15
C LEU A 62 12.59 -14.90 -13.33
N GLU A 63 11.64 -15.60 -13.94
CA GLU A 63 11.88 -16.45 -15.12
C GLU A 63 12.43 -15.60 -16.27
N LYS A 64 11.72 -14.55 -16.65
CA LYS A 64 12.11 -13.64 -17.74
C LYS A 64 13.40 -12.89 -17.45
N ALA A 65 13.64 -12.49 -16.21
CA ALA A 65 14.89 -11.87 -15.82
C ALA A 65 16.08 -12.84 -15.99
N ARG A 66 15.94 -14.12 -15.64
CA ARG A 66 16.95 -15.15 -15.85
C ARG A 66 17.20 -15.41 -17.33
N GLU A 67 16.15 -15.52 -18.15
CA GLU A 67 16.26 -15.68 -19.60
C GLU A 67 17.04 -14.53 -20.26
N LYS A 68 16.90 -13.31 -19.73
CA LYS A 68 17.62 -12.12 -20.20
C LYS A 68 19.01 -11.95 -19.57
N GLY A 69 19.39 -12.80 -18.61
CA GLY A 69 20.65 -12.67 -17.89
C GLY A 69 20.74 -11.41 -17.00
N LEU A 70 19.58 -10.93 -16.51
CA LEU A 70 19.54 -9.75 -15.65
C LEU A 70 20.04 -10.07 -14.24
N GLU A 71 20.58 -9.07 -13.57
CA GLU A 71 20.99 -9.16 -12.18
C GLU A 71 19.75 -9.28 -11.27
N LEU A 72 19.76 -10.31 -10.39
CA LEU A 72 18.66 -10.63 -9.48
C LEU A 72 18.97 -10.32 -8.02
N SER A 73 20.07 -9.59 -7.75
CA SER A 73 20.46 -9.23 -6.38
C SER A 73 19.43 -8.29 -5.73
N LEU A 74 19.35 -8.33 -4.41
CA LEU A 74 18.50 -7.41 -3.63
C LEU A 74 18.78 -5.95 -4.00
N ASP A 75 20.05 -5.60 -4.14
CA ASP A 75 20.44 -4.23 -4.50
C ASP A 75 20.00 -3.86 -5.92
N SER A 76 20.01 -4.80 -6.88
CA SER A 76 19.52 -4.53 -8.23
C SER A 76 17.99 -4.31 -8.25
N TRP A 77 17.24 -5.05 -7.45
CA TRP A 77 15.80 -4.82 -7.30
C TRP A 77 15.50 -3.47 -6.68
N ARG A 78 16.23 -3.07 -5.62
CA ARG A 78 16.07 -1.74 -5.00
C ARG A 78 16.42 -0.61 -5.98
N LYS A 79 17.49 -0.75 -6.76
CA LYS A 79 17.86 0.25 -7.77
C LYS A 79 16.74 0.50 -8.79
N ARG A 80 15.99 -0.54 -9.19
CA ARG A 80 14.82 -0.40 -10.07
C ARG A 80 13.72 0.45 -9.45
N GLY A 81 13.61 0.45 -8.12
CA GLY A 81 12.66 1.28 -7.39
C GLY A 81 13.02 2.76 -7.28
N ALA A 82 14.29 3.13 -7.50
CA ALA A 82 14.78 4.48 -7.23
C ALA A 82 14.12 5.59 -8.07
N ASN A 83 13.64 5.26 -9.27
CA ASN A 83 13.03 6.20 -10.20
C ASN A 83 11.55 5.91 -10.46
N LEU A 84 10.87 5.20 -9.56
CA LEU A 84 9.44 5.01 -9.68
C LEU A 84 8.72 6.36 -9.68
N PRO A 85 7.82 6.61 -10.66
CA PRO A 85 7.04 7.83 -10.67
C PRO A 85 6.11 7.85 -9.46
N LEU A 86 5.99 9.03 -8.85
CA LEU A 86 5.08 9.25 -7.73
C LEU A 86 4.00 10.25 -8.16
N PHE A 87 2.83 10.15 -7.57
CA PHE A 87 1.81 11.18 -7.75
C PHE A 87 2.28 12.56 -7.26
N PRO A 88 1.74 13.65 -7.81
CA PRO A 88 2.17 14.99 -7.45
C PRO A 88 2.12 15.24 -5.95
N GLY A 89 3.22 15.71 -5.36
CA GLY A 89 3.31 16.11 -3.96
C GLY A 89 3.56 15.00 -2.94
N VAL A 90 3.67 13.73 -3.35
CA VAL A 90 3.91 12.58 -2.45
C VAL A 90 5.20 12.75 -1.63
N GLU A 91 6.30 13.25 -2.23
CA GLU A 91 7.57 13.42 -1.49
C GLU A 91 7.45 14.36 -0.28
N GLY A 92 6.65 15.42 -0.39
CA GLY A 92 6.43 16.39 0.68
C GLY A 92 5.27 16.04 1.63
N TRP A 93 4.52 14.99 1.31
CA TRP A 93 3.32 14.61 2.04
C TRP A 93 3.61 14.17 3.48
N PHE A 94 4.53 13.25 3.65
CA PHE A 94 4.78 12.60 4.93
C PHE A 94 5.24 13.59 6.01
N SER A 95 6.23 14.43 5.69
CA SER A 95 6.72 15.46 6.62
C SER A 95 5.62 16.44 7.02
N ARG A 96 4.78 16.85 6.06
CA ARG A 96 3.68 17.77 6.29
C ARG A 96 2.60 17.16 7.17
N GLN A 97 2.20 15.91 6.93
CA GLN A 97 1.20 15.25 7.75
C GLN A 97 1.72 14.94 9.15
N ASN A 98 3.00 14.59 9.31
CA ASN A 98 3.63 14.41 10.61
C ASN A 98 3.61 15.71 11.43
N ALA A 99 3.94 16.85 10.83
CA ALA A 99 3.89 18.14 11.51
C ALA A 99 2.46 18.50 11.96
N ARG A 100 1.45 18.23 11.13
CA ARG A 100 0.03 18.44 11.48
C ARG A 100 -0.43 17.54 12.62
N ALA A 101 -0.10 16.26 12.56
CA ALA A 101 -0.42 15.30 13.61
C ALA A 101 0.22 15.71 14.96
N GLU A 102 1.48 16.14 14.91
CA GLU A 102 2.20 16.62 16.10
C GLU A 102 1.50 17.83 16.72
N ALA A 103 1.05 18.79 15.91
CA ALA A 103 0.31 19.96 16.37
C ALA A 103 -1.04 19.58 17.03
N LEU A 104 -1.63 18.44 16.63
CA LEU A 104 -2.85 17.88 17.23
C LEU A 104 -2.56 16.93 18.40
N GLY A 105 -1.30 16.77 18.81
CA GLY A 105 -0.90 15.90 19.92
C GLY A 105 -0.87 14.41 19.57
N LEU A 106 -0.83 14.05 18.29
CA LEU A 106 -0.73 12.68 17.79
C LEU A 106 0.72 12.30 17.43
N ASP A 107 1.03 10.99 17.48
CA ASP A 107 2.24 10.38 16.92
C ASP A 107 1.83 9.64 15.64
N LEU A 108 2.00 10.27 14.47
CA LEU A 108 1.60 9.69 13.17
C LEU A 108 2.70 8.77 12.64
N ARG A 109 2.29 7.55 12.25
CA ARG A 109 3.15 6.56 11.61
C ARG A 109 2.59 6.16 10.26
N HIS A 110 3.48 5.93 9.31
CA HIS A 110 3.14 5.57 7.94
C HIS A 110 3.48 4.11 7.66
N PHE A 111 2.60 3.41 6.92
CA PHE A 111 2.75 2.01 6.54
C PHE A 111 2.38 1.81 5.07
N ILE A 112 3.04 0.85 4.43
CA ILE A 112 2.57 0.31 3.14
C ILE A 112 1.87 -1.02 3.37
N ILE A 113 0.76 -1.27 2.65
CA ILE A 113 0.11 -2.58 2.51
C ILE A 113 -0.20 -2.76 1.02
N SER A 114 0.71 -3.40 0.28
CA SER A 114 0.65 -3.47 -1.19
C SER A 114 0.77 -4.89 -1.74
N SER A 115 0.17 -5.11 -2.90
CA SER A 115 0.37 -6.33 -3.69
C SER A 115 1.62 -6.25 -4.58
N GLY A 116 2.23 -5.07 -4.71
CA GLY A 116 3.46 -4.83 -5.46
C GLY A 116 4.72 -5.38 -4.79
N ASN A 117 5.87 -5.20 -5.42
CA ASN A 117 7.14 -5.73 -4.94
C ASN A 117 7.77 -4.87 -3.84
N ARG A 118 8.03 -5.47 -2.68
CA ARG A 118 8.65 -4.80 -1.54
C ARG A 118 10.01 -4.20 -1.88
N GLU A 119 10.83 -4.92 -2.60
CA GLU A 119 12.19 -4.52 -2.94
C GLU A 119 12.19 -3.25 -3.82
N LEU A 120 11.23 -3.10 -4.72
CA LEU A 120 11.05 -1.90 -5.52
C LEU A 120 10.63 -0.71 -4.64
N ILE A 121 9.68 -0.93 -3.73
CA ILE A 121 9.21 0.12 -2.81
C ILE A 121 10.33 0.56 -1.87
N GLU A 122 11.11 -0.40 -1.34
CA GLU A 122 12.28 -0.11 -0.49
C GLU A 122 13.36 0.71 -1.20
N GLY A 123 13.44 0.62 -2.53
CA GLY A 123 14.33 1.43 -3.36
C GLY A 123 13.83 2.83 -3.64
N SER A 124 12.55 3.11 -3.41
CA SER A 124 11.94 4.41 -3.71
C SER A 124 12.42 5.52 -2.76
N PRO A 125 12.41 6.80 -3.20
CA PRO A 125 12.84 7.92 -2.36
C PRO A 125 11.97 8.13 -1.11
N ILE A 126 10.77 7.55 -1.09
CA ILE A 126 9.83 7.67 0.02
C ILE A 126 9.92 6.52 1.04
N ALA A 127 10.70 5.47 0.76
CA ALA A 127 10.84 4.31 1.64
C ALA A 127 11.19 4.66 3.11
N PRO A 128 12.06 5.66 3.39
CA PRO A 128 12.43 6.02 4.77
C PRO A 128 11.28 6.54 5.64
N TRP A 129 10.14 6.91 5.04
CA TRP A 129 8.98 7.41 5.79
C TRP A 129 8.14 6.31 6.44
N PHE A 130 8.31 5.04 6.01
CA PHE A 130 7.45 3.96 6.47
C PHE A 130 8.03 3.21 7.68
N GLU A 131 7.21 3.03 8.71
CA GLU A 131 7.50 2.17 9.87
C GLU A 131 7.67 0.71 9.43
N ARG A 132 6.82 0.25 8.48
CA ARG A 132 6.91 -1.05 7.79
C ARG A 132 6.36 -0.94 6.37
N ILE A 133 6.96 -1.72 5.49
CA ILE A 133 6.51 -1.94 4.12
C ILE A 133 6.03 -3.38 4.01
N TYR A 134 4.73 -3.58 4.19
CA TYR A 134 4.07 -4.86 3.93
C TYR A 134 3.76 -4.93 2.44
N ALA A 135 4.55 -5.69 1.70
CA ALA A 135 4.37 -5.86 0.27
C ALA A 135 4.81 -7.25 -0.16
N SER A 136 4.39 -7.70 -1.34
CA SER A 136 4.84 -8.98 -1.87
C SER A 136 6.35 -8.96 -2.05
N ALA A 137 7.04 -10.03 -1.68
CA ALA A 137 8.50 -10.02 -1.53
C ALA A 137 9.14 -11.26 -2.13
N PHE A 138 10.36 -11.09 -2.63
CA PHE A 138 11.18 -12.21 -3.06
C PHE A 138 11.90 -12.88 -1.88
N MET A 139 12.15 -14.17 -2.04
CA MET A 139 13.09 -14.92 -1.21
C MET A 139 14.48 -14.83 -1.82
N PHE A 140 15.46 -14.52 -0.99
CA PHE A 140 16.87 -14.39 -1.43
C PHE A 140 17.71 -15.55 -0.92
N ASN A 141 18.63 -16.02 -1.77
CA ASN A 141 19.61 -17.03 -1.40
C ASN A 141 20.78 -16.41 -0.59
N ARG A 142 21.78 -17.23 -0.23
CA ARG A 142 22.98 -16.76 0.50
C ARG A 142 23.82 -15.72 -0.24
N HIS A 143 23.65 -15.59 -1.55
CA HIS A 143 24.33 -14.61 -2.40
C HIS A 143 23.50 -13.35 -2.63
N GLN A 144 22.36 -13.24 -1.94
CA GLN A 144 21.39 -12.15 -2.08
C GLN A 144 20.70 -12.10 -3.45
N ASP A 145 20.63 -13.23 -4.19
CA ASP A 145 19.88 -13.31 -5.43
C ASP A 145 18.46 -13.80 -5.18
N ALA A 146 17.48 -13.20 -5.84
CA ALA A 146 16.07 -13.60 -5.76
C ALA A 146 15.86 -14.99 -6.41
N VAL A 147 15.30 -15.91 -5.65
CA VAL A 147 15.10 -17.31 -6.08
C VAL A 147 13.66 -17.72 -6.23
N GLY A 148 12.73 -17.02 -5.62
CA GLY A 148 11.30 -17.27 -5.63
C GLY A 148 10.54 -16.23 -4.82
N ALA A 149 9.23 -16.40 -4.66
CA ALA A 149 8.42 -15.57 -3.77
C ALA A 149 8.58 -16.01 -2.31
N ALA A 150 8.79 -15.06 -1.40
CA ALA A 150 8.76 -15.28 0.06
C ALA A 150 7.40 -14.93 0.63
N LEU A 151 6.75 -13.91 0.07
CA LEU A 151 5.47 -13.39 0.53
C LEU A 151 4.65 -12.93 -0.66
N ALA A 152 3.36 -13.27 -0.67
CA ALA A 152 2.36 -12.70 -1.58
C ALA A 152 1.26 -12.03 -0.74
N ILE A 153 0.98 -10.78 -1.04
CA ILE A 153 -0.08 -10.01 -0.39
C ILE A 153 -1.16 -9.70 -1.42
N ASN A 154 -2.37 -10.25 -1.22
CA ASN A 154 -3.46 -10.10 -2.15
C ASN A 154 -4.81 -10.05 -1.41
N TYR A 155 -5.77 -9.27 -1.89
CA TYR A 155 -7.16 -9.15 -1.41
C TYR A 155 -7.29 -9.24 0.12
N THR A 156 -7.94 -10.30 0.64
CA THR A 156 -8.11 -10.51 2.08
C THR A 156 -6.78 -10.68 2.82
N GLY A 157 -5.71 -11.09 2.15
CA GLY A 157 -4.36 -11.10 2.71
C GLY A 157 -3.90 -9.72 3.20
N LYS A 158 -4.33 -8.64 2.54
CA LYS A 158 -4.04 -7.27 3.00
C LYS A 158 -4.64 -6.98 4.40
N THR A 159 -5.79 -7.55 4.74
CA THR A 159 -6.48 -7.24 6.00
C THR A 159 -5.71 -7.67 7.25
N GLN A 160 -4.92 -8.74 7.18
CA GLN A 160 -4.11 -9.18 8.33
C GLN A 160 -3.13 -8.10 8.79
N TYR A 161 -2.63 -7.27 7.86
CA TYR A 161 -1.65 -6.22 8.20
C TYR A 161 -2.29 -5.06 8.93
N LEU A 162 -3.57 -4.77 8.69
CA LEU A 162 -4.32 -3.84 9.54
C LEU A 162 -4.38 -4.33 10.99
N PHE A 163 -4.63 -5.63 11.20
CA PHE A 163 -4.65 -6.19 12.55
C PHE A 163 -3.26 -6.22 13.18
N ARG A 164 -2.19 -6.45 12.40
CA ARG A 164 -0.81 -6.33 12.90
C ARG A 164 -0.51 -4.90 13.35
N ILE A 165 -0.88 -3.90 12.57
CA ILE A 165 -0.76 -2.48 12.92
C ILE A 165 -1.60 -2.15 14.15
N ASN A 166 -2.86 -2.58 14.18
CA ASN A 166 -3.78 -2.32 15.28
C ASN A 166 -3.24 -2.86 16.62
N LYS A 167 -2.69 -4.08 16.61
CA LYS A 167 -2.07 -4.73 17.77
C LYS A 167 -0.61 -4.31 18.02
N TRP A 168 0.01 -3.63 17.06
CA TRP A 168 1.43 -3.31 17.05
C TRP A 168 2.35 -4.53 17.11
N THR A 169 1.96 -5.63 16.44
CA THR A 169 2.71 -6.87 16.26
C THR A 169 3.26 -6.91 14.84
N LEU A 170 4.30 -6.11 14.59
CA LEU A 170 4.67 -5.67 13.25
C LEU A 170 5.46 -6.70 12.43
N ASP A 171 6.03 -7.73 13.04
CA ASP A 171 6.84 -8.71 12.32
C ASP A 171 5.97 -9.79 11.66
N GLU A 172 6.10 -9.97 10.33
CA GLU A 172 5.26 -10.88 9.53
C GLU A 172 5.39 -12.35 9.94
N TRP A 173 6.57 -12.74 10.39
CA TRP A 173 6.87 -14.12 10.82
C TRP A 173 6.34 -14.46 12.22
N ASP A 174 5.99 -13.45 13.03
CA ASP A 174 5.48 -13.67 14.39
C ASP A 174 3.97 -14.00 14.37
N ASN A 175 3.69 -15.30 14.24
CA ASN A 175 2.33 -15.82 14.25
C ASN A 175 1.76 -16.00 15.66
N GLU A 176 2.61 -16.07 16.68
CA GLU A 176 2.18 -16.20 18.08
C GLU A 176 1.64 -14.85 18.59
N ALA A 177 2.40 -13.79 18.44
CA ALA A 177 2.00 -12.47 18.91
C ALA A 177 0.72 -11.95 18.25
N ILE A 178 0.54 -12.15 16.92
CA ILE A 178 -0.68 -11.70 16.24
C ILE A 178 -1.92 -12.43 16.71
N ASN A 179 -1.80 -13.70 17.12
CA ASN A 179 -2.92 -14.52 17.61
C ASN A 179 -3.18 -14.36 19.12
N ALA A 180 -2.26 -13.73 19.85
CA ALA A 180 -2.46 -13.48 21.28
C ALA A 180 -3.71 -12.60 21.50
N VAL A 181 -4.47 -12.92 22.57
CA VAL A 181 -5.65 -12.13 22.95
C VAL A 181 -5.21 -10.78 23.49
N GLN A 182 -5.71 -9.70 22.90
CA GLN A 182 -5.49 -8.34 23.35
C GLN A 182 -6.83 -7.60 23.38
N ALA A 183 -7.18 -7.02 24.52
CA ALA A 183 -8.42 -6.24 24.63
C ALA A 183 -8.34 -4.98 23.75
N ASP A 184 -9.47 -4.56 23.20
CA ASP A 184 -9.52 -3.41 22.29
C ASP A 184 -8.92 -2.13 22.89
N ARG A 185 -9.19 -1.87 24.17
CA ARG A 185 -8.64 -0.72 24.91
C ARG A 185 -7.11 -0.70 25.05
N ASP A 186 -6.47 -1.88 24.90
CA ASP A 186 -5.04 -2.07 25.09
C ASP A 186 -4.29 -2.06 23.74
N ARG A 187 -5.01 -1.88 22.63
CA ARG A 187 -4.44 -1.83 21.29
C ARG A 187 -3.77 -0.47 21.04
N PRO A 188 -2.47 -0.45 20.70
CA PRO A 188 -1.73 0.80 20.51
C PRO A 188 -2.27 1.68 19.39
N ALA A 189 -2.74 1.08 18.29
CA ALA A 189 -3.33 1.78 17.15
C ALA A 189 -4.78 1.30 16.91
N PRO A 190 -5.77 1.79 17.67
CA PRO A 190 -7.18 1.43 17.46
C PRO A 190 -7.63 1.88 16.07
N PHE A 191 -8.60 1.17 15.48
CA PHE A 191 -9.03 1.41 14.09
C PHE A 191 -9.48 2.86 13.84
N GLU A 192 -10.08 3.50 14.82
CA GLU A 192 -10.52 4.91 14.76
C GLU A 192 -9.34 5.90 14.58
N ARG A 193 -8.11 5.42 14.78
CA ARG A 193 -6.88 6.18 14.52
C ARG A 193 -6.07 5.61 13.37
N ILE A 194 -6.69 4.82 12.49
CA ILE A 194 -6.07 4.32 11.26
C ILE A 194 -6.84 4.89 10.07
N ALA A 195 -6.12 5.48 9.12
CA ALA A 195 -6.62 5.74 7.77
C ALA A 195 -5.96 4.79 6.79
N PHE A 196 -6.71 4.30 5.82
CA PHE A 196 -6.20 3.49 4.72
C PHE A 196 -6.53 4.17 3.39
N PHE A 197 -5.49 4.38 2.59
CA PHE A 197 -5.56 4.96 1.25
C PHE A 197 -5.32 3.85 0.23
N GLY A 198 -6.25 3.66 -0.70
CA GLY A 198 -6.13 2.63 -1.73
C GLY A 198 -6.99 2.97 -2.95
N ASP A 199 -6.65 2.40 -4.12
CA ASP A 199 -7.28 2.75 -5.40
C ASP A 199 -8.17 1.66 -5.97
N GLY A 200 -7.97 0.42 -5.55
CA GLY A 200 -8.36 -0.70 -6.37
C GLY A 200 -9.19 -1.80 -5.73
N LEU A 201 -9.49 -2.77 -6.59
CA LEU A 201 -10.27 -3.94 -6.22
C LEU A 201 -9.62 -4.78 -5.11
N THR A 202 -8.28 -4.78 -5.05
CA THR A 202 -7.53 -5.51 -4.02
C THR A 202 -7.71 -4.91 -2.63
N ASP A 203 -8.14 -3.64 -2.54
CA ASP A 203 -8.30 -2.89 -1.29
C ASP A 203 -9.70 -3.00 -0.70
N ILE A 204 -10.66 -3.50 -1.46
CA ILE A 204 -12.06 -3.63 -1.02
C ILE A 204 -12.19 -4.35 0.34
N PRO A 205 -11.53 -5.49 0.60
CA PRO A 205 -11.61 -6.13 1.90
C PRO A 205 -11.04 -5.27 3.03
N VAL A 206 -9.93 -4.55 2.77
CA VAL A 206 -9.31 -3.61 3.73
C VAL A 206 -10.26 -2.48 4.06
N MET A 207 -10.80 -1.81 3.03
CA MET A 207 -11.75 -0.71 3.18
C MET A 207 -13.00 -1.14 3.96
N ARG A 208 -13.50 -2.37 3.72
CA ARG A 208 -14.64 -2.92 4.46
C ARG A 208 -14.30 -3.11 5.93
N VAL A 209 -13.17 -3.72 6.26
CA VAL A 209 -12.71 -3.88 7.65
C VAL A 209 -12.59 -2.51 8.32
N MET A 210 -11.99 -1.52 7.64
CA MET A 210 -11.86 -0.17 8.15
C MET A 210 -13.22 0.47 8.45
N THR A 211 -14.18 0.33 7.53
CA THR A 211 -15.54 0.87 7.69
C THR A 211 -16.23 0.23 8.90
N ASP A 212 -16.17 -1.09 9.03
CA ASP A 212 -16.86 -1.85 10.07
C ASP A 212 -16.28 -1.56 11.48
N HIS A 213 -14.97 -1.24 11.56
CA HIS A 213 -14.28 -0.99 12.83
C HIS A 213 -14.07 0.50 13.15
N GLY A 214 -14.62 1.41 12.36
CA GLY A 214 -14.56 2.83 12.68
C GLY A 214 -13.34 3.58 12.16
N GLY A 215 -12.55 2.97 11.30
CA GLY A 215 -11.42 3.60 10.63
C GLY A 215 -11.82 4.52 9.48
N HIS A 216 -10.82 5.07 8.81
CA HIS A 216 -10.98 6.08 7.76
C HIS A 216 -10.49 5.54 6.39
N PRO A 217 -11.31 4.75 5.65
CA PRO A 217 -10.94 4.31 4.31
C PRO A 217 -11.14 5.43 3.29
N VAL A 218 -10.11 5.70 2.50
CA VAL A 218 -10.06 6.73 1.45
C VAL A 218 -9.79 6.06 0.11
N ALA A 219 -10.71 6.20 -0.85
CA ALA A 219 -10.51 5.74 -2.22
C ALA A 219 -9.71 6.80 -3.01
N ILE A 220 -8.55 6.40 -3.52
CA ILE A 220 -7.71 7.25 -4.37
C ILE A 220 -8.01 6.93 -5.83
N TYR A 221 -8.01 7.94 -6.70
CA TYR A 221 -8.15 7.75 -8.14
C TYR A 221 -7.14 8.59 -8.92
N ASP A 222 -6.73 8.08 -10.08
CA ASP A 222 -5.86 8.79 -11.02
C ASP A 222 -6.71 9.70 -11.91
N SER A 223 -6.67 11.01 -11.65
CA SER A 223 -7.44 12.00 -12.42
C SER A 223 -7.09 12.03 -13.93
N ALA A 224 -5.96 11.45 -14.34
CA ALA A 224 -5.62 11.26 -15.74
C ALA A 224 -6.38 10.07 -16.38
N LYS A 225 -7.05 9.23 -15.58
CA LYS A 225 -7.76 8.03 -16.01
C LYS A 225 -9.22 8.07 -15.52
N PRO A 226 -10.17 8.62 -16.27
CA PRO A 226 -11.56 8.85 -15.82
C PRO A 226 -12.28 7.61 -15.30
N TYR A 227 -11.91 6.40 -15.75
CA TYR A 227 -12.50 5.16 -15.26
C TYR A 227 -12.14 4.86 -13.79
N THR A 228 -11.02 5.37 -13.28
CA THR A 228 -10.61 5.19 -11.88
C THR A 228 -11.46 6.06 -10.96
N GLU A 229 -11.83 7.27 -11.38
CA GLU A 229 -12.76 8.14 -10.63
C GLU A 229 -14.15 7.50 -10.54
N ALA A 230 -14.64 6.92 -11.63
CA ALA A 230 -15.91 6.18 -11.63
C ALA A 230 -15.86 4.97 -10.69
N ALA A 231 -14.73 4.26 -10.63
CA ALA A 231 -14.52 3.14 -9.69
C ALA A 231 -14.54 3.63 -8.23
N ALA A 232 -13.84 4.72 -7.90
CA ALA A 232 -13.85 5.31 -6.58
C ALA A 232 -15.27 5.76 -6.15
N ALA A 233 -16.02 6.40 -7.08
CA ALA A 233 -17.42 6.78 -6.84
C ALA A 233 -18.31 5.55 -6.56
N GLN A 234 -18.05 4.42 -7.22
CA GLN A 234 -18.78 3.17 -6.94
C GLN A 234 -18.46 2.63 -5.54
N LEU A 235 -17.19 2.71 -5.09
CA LEU A 235 -16.82 2.31 -3.73
C LEU A 235 -17.53 3.14 -2.65
N LEU A 236 -17.70 4.45 -2.88
CA LEU A 236 -18.52 5.32 -2.00
C LEU A 236 -19.97 4.88 -1.99
N LYS A 237 -20.57 4.68 -3.16
CA LYS A 237 -21.99 4.25 -3.31
C LYS A 237 -22.26 2.91 -2.64
N ASP A 238 -21.31 1.99 -2.72
CA ASP A 238 -21.41 0.65 -2.10
C ASP A 238 -21.12 0.68 -0.59
N GLY A 239 -20.80 1.85 -0.02
CA GLY A 239 -20.42 2.01 1.40
C GLY A 239 -19.13 1.30 1.78
N ARG A 240 -18.24 1.05 0.81
CA ARG A 240 -16.93 0.40 1.01
C ARG A 240 -15.85 1.40 1.37
N ALA A 241 -15.85 2.57 0.74
CA ALA A 241 -15.07 3.73 1.16
C ALA A 241 -16.01 4.81 1.71
N ARG A 242 -15.48 5.71 2.53
CA ARG A 242 -16.22 6.86 3.07
C ARG A 242 -15.81 8.15 2.41
N LEU A 243 -14.57 8.23 1.96
CA LEU A 243 -13.94 9.39 1.36
C LEU A 243 -13.30 8.97 0.04
N ALA A 244 -13.24 9.89 -0.92
CA ALA A 244 -12.53 9.69 -2.17
C ALA A 244 -11.86 10.99 -2.61
N ALA A 245 -10.68 10.89 -3.20
CA ALA A 245 -9.95 12.03 -3.75
C ALA A 245 -9.04 11.60 -4.91
N GLY A 246 -8.73 12.54 -5.79
CA GLY A 246 -7.68 12.35 -6.79
C GLY A 246 -6.30 12.18 -6.15
N GLY A 247 -5.40 11.46 -6.82
CA GLY A 247 -4.01 11.23 -6.41
C GLY A 247 -3.15 12.50 -6.50
N ASP A 248 -3.59 13.58 -5.88
CA ASP A 248 -2.86 14.84 -5.75
C ASP A 248 -2.54 15.09 -4.28
N TYR A 249 -1.28 14.84 -3.91
CA TYR A 249 -0.76 14.96 -2.55
C TYR A 249 -0.18 16.34 -2.23
N ARG A 250 -0.34 17.33 -3.13
CA ARG A 250 0.16 18.70 -2.90
C ARG A 250 -0.61 19.38 -1.79
N GLN A 251 0.02 20.33 -1.13
CA GLN A 251 -0.62 21.16 -0.12
C GLN A 251 -1.81 21.93 -0.72
N GLY A 252 -2.96 21.90 -0.05
CA GLY A 252 -4.20 22.56 -0.47
C GLY A 252 -4.97 21.82 -1.57
N SER A 253 -4.59 20.57 -1.89
CA SER A 253 -5.42 19.67 -2.71
C SER A 253 -6.59 19.11 -1.91
N GLN A 254 -7.59 18.57 -2.59
CA GLN A 254 -8.71 17.88 -1.93
C GLN A 254 -8.23 16.78 -0.99
N LEU A 255 -7.25 15.98 -1.40
CA LEU A 255 -6.68 14.91 -0.55
C LEU A 255 -5.97 15.49 0.67
N ASP A 256 -5.28 16.61 0.52
CA ASP A 256 -4.61 17.29 1.63
C ASP A 256 -5.61 17.83 2.66
N ASP A 257 -6.73 18.39 2.21
CA ASP A 257 -7.81 18.85 3.09
C ASP A 257 -8.49 17.68 3.81
N LEU A 258 -8.79 16.58 3.11
CA LEU A 258 -9.31 15.36 3.73
C LEU A 258 -8.37 14.79 4.80
N ALA A 259 -7.07 14.82 4.58
CA ALA A 259 -6.11 14.36 5.58
C ALA A 259 -6.12 15.22 6.85
N VAL A 260 -6.31 16.54 6.72
CA VAL A 260 -6.49 17.44 7.88
C VAL A 260 -7.71 17.05 8.69
N GLU A 261 -8.85 16.79 8.03
CA GLU A 261 -10.09 16.37 8.66
C GLU A 261 -9.96 15.01 9.36
N ILE A 262 -9.31 14.05 8.70
CA ILE A 262 -9.03 12.74 9.27
C ILE A 262 -8.17 12.86 10.54
N LEU A 263 -7.08 13.62 10.49
CA LEU A 263 -6.22 13.84 11.67
C LEU A 263 -6.97 14.53 12.81
N ALA A 264 -7.81 15.50 12.49
CA ALA A 264 -8.64 16.17 13.49
C ALA A 264 -9.69 15.22 14.11
N ALA A 265 -10.27 14.32 13.30
CA ALA A 265 -11.19 13.29 13.79
C ALA A 265 -10.47 12.28 14.69
N MET A 266 -9.29 11.80 14.29
CA MET A 266 -8.44 10.91 15.09
C MET A 266 -8.06 11.52 16.44
N ALA A 267 -7.74 12.82 16.48
CA ALA A 267 -7.41 13.53 17.72
C ALA A 267 -8.61 13.61 18.67
N ARG A 268 -9.84 13.67 18.14
CA ARG A 268 -11.08 13.63 18.93
C ARG A 268 -11.55 12.22 19.28
N GLY A 269 -10.96 11.18 18.68
CA GLY A 269 -11.41 9.79 18.82
C GLY A 269 -12.76 9.50 18.14
N VAL A 270 -13.08 10.23 17.06
CA VAL A 270 -14.30 10.06 16.25
C VAL A 270 -13.96 9.79 14.78
N ARG A 271 -14.96 9.40 13.99
CA ARG A 271 -14.79 9.20 12.54
C ARG A 271 -14.81 10.54 11.81
N ALA A 272 -14.02 10.66 10.74
CA ALA A 272 -14.19 11.75 9.78
C ALA A 272 -15.43 11.45 8.90
N GLU A 273 -16.25 12.46 8.69
CA GLU A 273 -17.41 12.42 7.80
C GLU A 273 -17.23 13.46 6.71
N LEU A 274 -17.75 13.18 5.50
CA LEU A 274 -17.84 14.20 4.46
C LEU A 274 -18.73 15.32 5.00
N PHE A 275 -18.22 16.54 4.98
CA PHE A 275 -19.08 17.72 5.12
C PHE A 275 -19.85 17.87 3.79
N GLU A 276 -21.20 17.80 3.87
CA GLU A 276 -22.10 18.07 2.76
C GLU A 276 -21.98 19.54 2.28
#